data_d0a2283f09dc320815b74e4c5717a8b3
#
_entry.id   d0a2283f09dc320815b74e4c5717a8b3
#
_cell.length_a   1.000
_cell.length_b   1.000
_cell.length_c   1.000
_cell.angle_alpha   90.00
_cell.angle_beta   90.00
_cell.angle_gamma   90.00
#
_symmetry.space_group_name_H-M   'P 1'
#
loop_
_entity.id
_entity.type
_entity.pdbx_description
1 polymer ?
#
loop_
_entity_poly.entity_id
_entity_poly.type
_entity_poly.pdbx_seq_one_letter_code
_entity_poly.pdbx_strand_id
1 'polypeptide(L)'
;MARTFSEIGVASDHDPSWGLRGDEFIVQLRGRQGVKKFKEMADNDPIIGAILHAMTMMLRSIEWRVEEGSEDSIEFVKSVMHGMSDKSFEEFIADVLTMLPYGFSLFEMVPRRDSDGRIR
;
A
#
# COMPACT_ATOMS: atom_id res chain seq x y z
N MET A 1 30.65 -18.63 18.09
CA MET A 1 30.03 -18.17 16.86
C MET A 1 28.53 -18.32 17.00
N ALA A 2 27.82 -17.23 17.18
CA ALA A 2 26.36 -17.26 17.29
C ALA A 2 25.81 -17.61 15.91
N ARG A 3 25.03 -18.69 15.82
CA ARG A 3 24.24 -19.00 14.62
C ARG A 3 23.17 -17.94 14.50
N THR A 4 23.29 -17.07 13.53
CA THR A 4 22.18 -16.27 13.08
C THR A 4 21.11 -17.22 12.57
N PHE A 5 19.95 -17.17 13.18
CA PHE A 5 18.81 -17.94 12.69
C PHE A 5 18.48 -17.43 11.29
N SER A 6 18.49 -18.32 10.31
CA SER A 6 17.90 -18.00 9.01
C SER A 6 16.41 -17.76 9.21
N GLU A 7 15.92 -16.65 8.73
CA GLU A 7 14.49 -16.36 8.80
C GLU A 7 13.68 -17.42 8.06
N ILE A 8 12.50 -17.72 8.60
CA ILE A 8 11.59 -18.70 8.01
C ILE A 8 11.19 -18.20 6.63
N GLY A 9 11.48 -18.98 5.58
CA GLY A 9 11.12 -18.67 4.20
C GLY A 9 12.28 -18.31 3.28
N VAL A 10 13.51 -18.25 3.79
CA VAL A 10 14.70 -18.06 2.96
C VAL A 10 15.20 -19.41 2.47
N ALA A 11 15.40 -19.57 1.17
CA ALA A 11 16.03 -20.76 0.61
C ALA A 11 17.48 -20.86 1.10
N SER A 12 17.93 -22.09 1.43
CA SER A 12 19.20 -22.33 2.12
C SER A 12 20.47 -22.01 1.31
N ASP A 13 20.33 -21.80 0.03
CA ASP A 13 21.40 -21.47 -0.91
C ASP A 13 21.43 -19.96 -1.28
N HIS A 14 20.61 -19.16 -0.61
CA HIS A 14 20.53 -17.73 -0.84
C HIS A 14 21.28 -16.96 0.24
N ASP A 15 21.84 -15.82 -0.14
CA ASP A 15 22.56 -14.94 0.74
C ASP A 15 21.69 -14.52 1.94
N PRO A 16 22.11 -14.80 3.19
CA PRO A 16 21.32 -14.49 4.39
C PRO A 16 21.06 -12.99 4.62
N SER A 17 21.68 -12.11 3.85
CA SER A 17 21.36 -10.68 3.86
C SER A 17 20.00 -10.36 3.22
N TRP A 18 19.27 -11.35 2.75
CA TRP A 18 18.13 -11.23 1.87
C TRP A 18 16.77 -11.48 2.47
N GLY A 19 16.67 -11.64 3.76
CA GLY A 19 15.44 -12.05 4.45
C GLY A 19 14.13 -11.36 4.06
N LEU A 20 14.20 -10.23 3.35
CA LEU A 20 13.04 -9.49 2.84
C LEU A 20 13.12 -9.13 1.36
N ARG A 21 14.16 -9.55 0.68
CA ARG A 21 14.23 -9.36 -0.76
C ARG A 21 13.54 -10.53 -1.42
N GLY A 22 12.31 -10.32 -1.87
CA GLY A 22 11.69 -11.23 -2.81
C GLY A 22 12.67 -11.53 -3.93
N ASP A 23 12.98 -12.79 -4.12
CA ASP A 23 13.90 -13.26 -5.15
C ASP A 23 13.29 -13.03 -6.52
N GLU A 24 13.37 -11.79 -6.97
CA GLU A 24 13.07 -11.51 -8.36
C GLU A 24 14.13 -12.18 -9.23
N PHE A 25 13.72 -13.17 -10.00
CA PHE A 25 14.58 -13.98 -10.84
C PHE A 25 15.28 -13.13 -11.91
N ILE A 26 14.57 -12.14 -12.41
CA ILE A 26 15.05 -11.27 -13.47
C ILE A 26 15.79 -10.09 -12.84
N VAL A 27 17.10 -10.05 -13.00
CA VAL A 27 17.97 -9.00 -12.44
C VAL A 27 17.51 -7.60 -12.81
N GLN A 28 16.95 -7.41 -14.00
CA GLN A 28 16.43 -6.14 -14.49
C GLN A 28 15.19 -5.63 -13.71
N LEU A 29 14.48 -6.53 -13.04
CA LEU A 29 13.31 -6.20 -12.23
C LEU A 29 13.64 -6.00 -10.76
N ARG A 30 14.92 -6.03 -10.39
CA ARG A 30 15.38 -5.82 -9.01
C ARG A 30 15.53 -4.35 -8.67
N GLY A 31 15.12 -4.00 -7.45
CA GLY A 31 15.36 -2.69 -6.85
C GLY A 31 14.82 -1.54 -7.72
N ARG A 32 15.59 -0.47 -7.80
CA ARG A 32 15.20 0.77 -8.48
C ARG A 32 14.93 0.63 -9.98
N GLN A 33 15.64 -0.31 -10.63
CA GLN A 33 15.44 -0.60 -12.05
C GLN A 33 14.10 -1.31 -12.27
N GLY A 34 13.74 -2.23 -11.38
CA GLY A 34 12.45 -2.91 -11.41
C GLY A 34 11.29 -1.94 -11.29
N VAL A 35 11.33 -1.03 -10.31
CA VAL A 35 10.29 -0.01 -10.13
C VAL A 35 10.11 0.83 -11.40
N LYS A 36 11.23 1.22 -12.06
CA LYS A 36 11.17 1.96 -13.31
C LYS A 36 10.51 1.12 -14.43
N LYS A 37 10.85 -0.16 -14.52
CA LYS A 37 10.26 -1.06 -15.52
C LYS A 37 8.77 -1.29 -15.29
N PHE A 38 8.36 -1.51 -14.05
CA PHE A 38 6.93 -1.64 -13.72
C PHE A 38 6.16 -0.37 -14.07
N LYS A 39 6.75 0.79 -13.79
CA LYS A 39 6.16 2.07 -14.20
C LYS A 39 6.03 2.18 -15.72
N GLU A 40 7.09 1.89 -16.46
CA GLU A 40 7.07 1.90 -17.92
C GLU A 40 6.00 0.97 -18.50
N MET A 41 5.83 -0.23 -17.92
CA MET A 41 4.80 -1.18 -18.32
C MET A 41 3.39 -0.66 -18.02
N ALA A 42 3.18 -0.11 -16.83
CA ALA A 42 1.89 0.44 -16.44
C ALA A 42 1.47 1.65 -17.30
N ASP A 43 2.44 2.51 -17.67
CA ASP A 43 2.17 3.75 -18.39
C ASP A 43 2.08 3.55 -19.91
N ASN A 44 2.83 2.59 -20.47
CA ASN A 44 3.00 2.46 -21.92
C ASN A 44 2.34 1.21 -22.54
N ASP A 45 2.01 0.21 -21.74
CA ASP A 45 1.30 -0.96 -22.24
C ASP A 45 -0.21 -0.76 -22.08
N PRO A 46 -0.97 -0.67 -23.18
CA PRO A 46 -2.40 -0.40 -23.11
C PRO A 46 -3.19 -1.52 -22.45
N ILE A 47 -2.71 -2.77 -22.52
CA ILE A 47 -3.38 -3.92 -21.89
C ILE A 47 -3.17 -3.89 -20.39
N ILE A 48 -1.91 -3.73 -19.95
CA ILE A 48 -1.58 -3.63 -18.53
C ILE A 48 -2.26 -2.40 -17.92
N GLY A 49 -2.17 -1.27 -18.56
CA GLY A 49 -2.83 -0.03 -18.12
C GLY A 49 -4.35 -0.19 -17.99
N ALA A 50 -5.00 -0.83 -18.96
CA ALA A 50 -6.44 -1.07 -18.91
C ALA A 50 -6.83 -2.02 -17.75
N ILE A 51 -6.06 -3.07 -17.51
CA ILE A 51 -6.30 -4.00 -16.40
C ILE A 51 -6.14 -3.29 -15.06
N LEU A 52 -5.04 -2.57 -14.86
CA LEU A 52 -4.78 -1.81 -13.64
C LEU A 52 -5.87 -0.76 -13.39
N HIS A 53 -6.30 -0.08 -14.44
CA HIS A 53 -7.39 0.90 -14.35
C HIS A 53 -8.71 0.23 -13.96
N ALA A 54 -9.08 -0.88 -14.60
CA ALA A 54 -10.29 -1.62 -14.27
C ALA A 54 -10.28 -2.11 -12.82
N MET A 55 -9.17 -2.70 -12.35
CA MET A 55 -9.01 -3.13 -10.96
C MET A 55 -9.15 -1.96 -9.98
N THR A 56 -8.51 -0.84 -10.29
CA THR A 56 -8.60 0.38 -9.48
C THR A 56 -10.04 0.88 -9.39
N MET A 57 -10.74 0.95 -10.51
CA MET A 57 -12.13 1.41 -10.52
C MET A 57 -13.06 0.46 -9.76
N MET A 58 -12.88 -0.85 -9.90
CA MET A 58 -13.64 -1.84 -9.14
C MET A 58 -13.42 -1.69 -7.64
N LEU A 59 -12.17 -1.55 -7.19
CA LEU A 59 -11.83 -1.45 -5.78
C LEU A 59 -12.30 -0.11 -5.17
N ARG A 60 -12.27 0.97 -5.93
CA ARG A 60 -12.80 2.28 -5.51
C ARG A 60 -14.32 2.30 -5.39
N SER A 61 -15.02 1.46 -6.14
CA SER A 61 -16.49 1.37 -6.09
C SER A 61 -17.03 0.58 -4.89
N ILE A 62 -16.16 -0.04 -4.08
CA ILE A 62 -16.56 -0.78 -2.90
C ILE A 62 -17.06 0.20 -1.83
N GLU A 63 -18.26 -0.06 -1.33
CA GLU A 63 -18.81 0.69 -0.21
C GLU A 63 -18.15 0.24 1.11
N TRP A 64 -17.49 1.16 1.77
CA TRP A 64 -16.85 0.93 3.06
C TRP A 64 -17.85 1.15 4.19
N ARG A 65 -17.92 0.18 5.11
CA ARG A 65 -18.77 0.25 6.29
C ARG A 65 -17.96 0.04 7.54
N VAL A 66 -18.27 0.82 8.55
CA VAL A 66 -17.76 0.60 9.89
C VAL A 66 -18.80 -0.21 10.63
N GLU A 67 -18.48 -1.48 10.88
CA GLU A 67 -19.31 -2.43 11.61
C GLU A 67 -18.59 -2.75 12.93
N GLU A 68 -19.32 -2.93 14.00
CA GLU A 68 -18.80 -3.27 15.33
C GLU A 68 -17.95 -2.19 16.03
N GLY A 69 -18.43 -1.77 17.19
CA GLY A 69 -17.80 -0.80 18.06
C GLY A 69 -18.81 -0.10 18.95
N SER A 70 -18.32 0.71 19.89
CA SER A 70 -19.18 1.68 20.59
C SER A 70 -19.62 2.78 19.62
N GLU A 71 -20.79 3.36 19.86
CA GLU A 71 -21.33 4.46 19.03
C GLU A 71 -20.30 5.57 18.85
N ASP A 72 -19.64 5.98 19.93
CA ASP A 72 -18.58 7.02 19.91
C ASP A 72 -17.40 6.63 19.02
N SER A 73 -16.99 5.35 19.02
CA SER A 73 -15.89 4.87 18.19
C SER A 73 -16.27 4.84 16.72
N ILE A 74 -17.49 4.39 16.40
CA ILE A 74 -18.01 4.36 15.04
C ILE A 74 -18.12 5.79 14.48
N GLU A 75 -18.68 6.70 15.27
CA GLU A 75 -18.81 8.11 14.88
C GLU A 75 -17.43 8.75 14.67
N PHE A 76 -16.48 8.49 15.57
CA PHE A 76 -15.12 8.97 15.42
C PHE A 76 -14.47 8.49 14.12
N VAL A 77 -14.52 7.18 13.83
CA VAL A 77 -13.94 6.61 12.59
C VAL A 77 -14.60 7.19 11.35
N LYS A 78 -15.93 7.28 11.33
CA LYS A 78 -16.68 7.92 10.23
C LYS A 78 -16.27 9.38 10.05
N SER A 79 -16.13 10.13 11.15
CA SER A 79 -15.72 11.52 11.10
C SER A 79 -14.29 11.69 10.55
N VAL A 80 -13.39 10.75 10.84
CA VAL A 80 -12.03 10.74 10.28
C VAL A 80 -12.06 10.41 8.78
N MET A 81 -12.81 9.38 8.37
CA MET A 81 -12.92 8.99 6.97
C MET A 81 -13.51 10.10 6.08
N HIS A 82 -14.51 10.83 6.57
CA HIS A 82 -15.14 11.91 5.82
C HIS A 82 -14.52 13.29 6.07
N GLY A 83 -13.72 13.42 7.11
CA GLY A 83 -13.11 14.69 7.55
C GLY A 83 -11.63 14.83 7.20
N MET A 84 -11.13 14.04 6.26
CA MET A 84 -9.76 14.22 5.75
C MET A 84 -9.63 15.60 5.10
N SER A 85 -8.70 16.43 5.60
CA SER A 85 -8.67 17.87 5.26
C SER A 85 -8.22 18.15 3.84
N ASP A 86 -7.38 17.30 3.27
CA ASP A 86 -6.70 17.58 1.98
C ASP A 86 -7.10 16.63 0.87
N LYS A 87 -7.68 15.48 1.22
CA LYS A 87 -8.10 14.44 0.25
C LYS A 87 -9.40 13.79 0.72
N SER A 88 -10.20 13.33 -0.22
CA SER A 88 -11.31 12.45 0.09
C SER A 88 -10.82 11.04 0.43
N PHE A 89 -11.64 10.28 1.15
CA PHE A 89 -11.33 8.87 1.43
C PHE A 89 -11.17 8.04 0.14
N GLU A 90 -11.93 8.37 -0.90
CA GLU A 90 -11.80 7.73 -2.20
C GLU A 90 -10.47 8.04 -2.89
N GLU A 91 -9.95 9.25 -2.74
CA GLU A 91 -8.61 9.62 -3.22
C GLU A 91 -7.53 8.91 -2.42
N PHE A 92 -7.71 8.79 -1.10
CA PHE A 92 -6.80 8.00 -0.27
C PHE A 92 -6.76 6.54 -0.72
N ILE A 93 -7.90 5.92 -0.99
CA ILE A 93 -7.96 4.56 -1.55
C ILE A 93 -7.25 4.48 -2.91
N ALA A 94 -7.40 5.49 -3.77
CA ALA A 94 -6.68 5.52 -5.04
C ALA A 94 -5.15 5.53 -4.85
N ASP A 95 -4.66 6.28 -3.85
CA ASP A 95 -3.24 6.29 -3.51
C ASP A 95 -2.79 4.93 -2.93
N VAL A 96 -3.61 4.29 -2.09
CA VAL A 96 -3.33 2.92 -1.59
C VAL A 96 -3.19 1.94 -2.76
N LEU A 97 -4.04 2.05 -3.77
CA LEU A 97 -4.05 1.15 -4.93
C LEU A 97 -2.83 1.31 -5.85
N THR A 98 -1.99 2.32 -5.64
CA THR A 98 -0.67 2.38 -6.29
C THR A 98 0.22 1.18 -5.91
N MET A 99 -0.16 0.42 -4.88
CA MET A 99 0.50 -0.85 -4.54
C MET A 99 0.34 -1.93 -5.63
N LEU A 100 -0.67 -1.85 -6.48
CA LEU A 100 -0.91 -2.87 -7.50
C LEU A 100 0.29 -3.09 -8.43
N PRO A 101 0.88 -2.04 -9.04
CA PRO A 101 2.07 -2.21 -9.87
C PRO A 101 3.38 -2.38 -9.08
N TYR A 102 3.45 -1.92 -7.82
CA TYR A 102 4.72 -1.86 -7.07
C TYR A 102 4.81 -2.85 -5.91
N GLY A 103 3.71 -3.48 -5.52
CA GLY A 103 3.63 -4.38 -4.38
C GLY A 103 3.51 -3.70 -3.01
N PHE A 104 3.65 -2.38 -2.93
CA PHE A 104 3.52 -1.61 -1.69
C PHE A 104 3.11 -0.16 -1.97
N SER A 105 2.53 0.47 -0.95
CA SER A 105 2.32 1.93 -0.88
C SER A 105 2.82 2.42 0.47
N LEU A 106 3.50 3.56 0.49
CA LEU A 106 4.01 4.19 1.70
C LEU A 106 3.23 5.47 2.00
N PHE A 107 2.82 5.60 3.25
CA PHE A 107 2.10 6.78 3.74
C PHE A 107 2.82 7.34 4.95
N GLU A 108 2.91 8.65 5.01
CA GLU A 108 3.32 9.38 6.19
C GLU A 108 2.08 9.69 7.04
N MET A 109 2.13 9.32 8.32
CA MET A 109 1.10 9.74 9.27
C MET A 109 1.46 11.12 9.81
N VAL A 110 0.67 12.12 9.45
CA VAL A 110 0.81 13.48 9.96
C VAL A 110 -0.33 13.75 10.96
N PRO A 111 -0.11 13.50 12.25
CA PRO A 111 -1.15 13.72 13.24
C PRO A 111 -1.44 15.21 13.38
N ARG A 112 -2.69 15.58 13.32
CA ARG A 112 -3.18 16.94 13.50
C ARG A 112 -4.01 17.03 14.77
N ARG A 113 -3.82 18.11 15.52
CA ARG A 113 -4.66 18.39 16.67
C ARG A 113 -5.80 19.32 16.23
N ASP A 114 -7.01 18.88 16.47
CA ASP A 114 -8.21 19.66 16.20
C ASP A 114 -8.43 20.73 17.28
N SER A 115 -9.33 21.70 17.02
CA SER A 115 -9.76 22.72 17.99
C SER A 115 -10.20 22.14 19.33
N ASP A 116 -10.77 20.94 19.32
CA ASP A 116 -11.25 20.20 20.49
C ASP A 116 -10.15 19.45 21.23
N GLY A 117 -8.88 19.58 20.81
CA GLY A 117 -7.72 18.92 21.40
C GLY A 117 -7.57 17.43 21.03
N ARG A 118 -8.44 16.89 20.20
CA ARG A 118 -8.35 15.51 19.70
C ARG A 118 -7.29 15.42 18.61
N ILE A 119 -6.59 14.30 18.58
CA ILE A 119 -5.62 14.00 17.51
C ILE A 119 -6.40 13.29 16.40
N ARG A 120 -6.27 13.80 15.21
CA ARG A 120 -6.80 13.21 13.99
C ARG A 120 -5.68 12.94 13.01
#